data_dc247946fac48e5d6d57adc9675b05a7
#
_entry.id   dc247946fac48e5d6d57adc9675b05a7
#
_cell.length_a   1.000
_cell.length_b   1.000
_cell.length_c   1.000
_cell.angle_alpha   90.00
_cell.angle_beta   90.00
_cell.angle_gamma   90.00
#
_symmetry.space_group_name_H-M   'P 1'
#
loop_
_entity.id
_entity.type
_entity.pdbx_description
1 polymer ?
#
loop_
_entity_poly.entity_id
_entity_poly.type
_entity_poly.pdbx_seq_one_letter_code
_entity_poly.pdbx_strand_id
1 'polypeptide(L)'
;MPINYPEDLPRGLYAGRSYQLVNPLARSELQSGRARQRRRFSYVPEGAQISWLFNSAQSRAFIAWWRDALVDGSLWFECPLDHPGLGYQDYTCRFTGVYNGPSRVGPDLWSVTAELELKERVSMPPGWGEFPEFIIDASILDFAMNREWPKWINYTLTTEDGFVLTTEDGFALTTE
;
A
#
# COMPACT_ATOMS: atom_id res chain seq x y z
N MET A 1 9.05 -9.21 18.88
CA MET A 1 8.43 -8.03 18.27
C MET A 1 8.69 -8.13 16.77
N PRO A 2 7.75 -7.79 15.90
CA PRO A 2 8.04 -7.68 14.49
C PRO A 2 9.13 -6.61 14.27
N ILE A 3 9.98 -6.83 13.29
CA ILE A 3 10.99 -5.85 12.90
C ILE A 3 10.30 -4.94 11.90
N ASN A 4 10.28 -3.64 12.15
CA ASN A 4 9.65 -2.69 11.24
C ASN A 4 10.67 -2.09 10.29
N TYR A 5 10.21 -1.75 9.09
CA TYR A 5 10.96 -0.90 8.19
C TYR A 5 11.18 0.47 8.85
N PRO A 6 12.39 1.03 8.85
CA PRO A 6 12.68 2.30 9.53
C PRO A 6 11.83 3.45 8.96
N GLU A 7 11.15 4.19 9.83
CA GLU A 7 10.30 5.33 9.46
C GLU A 7 11.08 6.48 8.79
N ASP A 8 12.35 6.64 9.16
CA ASP A 8 13.25 7.68 8.60
C ASP A 8 13.70 7.37 7.16
N LEU A 9 13.46 6.15 6.67
CA LEU A 9 13.79 5.77 5.32
C LEU A 9 12.60 6.02 4.38
N PRO A 10 12.85 6.50 3.15
CA PRO A 10 11.79 6.72 2.19
C PRO A 10 11.12 5.41 1.81
N ARG A 11 9.82 5.48 1.55
CA ARG A 11 9.03 4.35 1.05
C ARG A 11 9.50 3.94 -0.35
N GLY A 12 9.24 2.70 -0.71
CA GLY A 12 9.53 2.19 -2.05
C GLY A 12 8.87 3.03 -3.14
N LEU A 13 9.61 3.24 -4.23
CA LEU A 13 9.11 3.97 -5.39
C LEU A 13 7.92 3.25 -6.04
N TYR A 14 7.04 4.03 -6.67
CA TYR A 14 5.99 3.48 -7.54
C TYR A 14 6.58 2.90 -8.83
N ALA A 15 7.60 3.56 -9.37
CA ALA A 15 8.25 3.12 -10.59
C ALA A 15 9.04 1.81 -10.39
N GLY A 16 8.79 0.84 -11.27
CA GLY A 16 9.46 -0.46 -11.23
C GLY A 16 8.92 -1.42 -10.16
N ARG A 17 7.86 -1.05 -9.44
CA ARG A 17 7.19 -1.97 -8.52
C ARG A 17 6.38 -2.99 -9.30
N SER A 18 6.55 -4.25 -8.98
CA SER A 18 5.75 -5.34 -9.57
C SER A 18 5.46 -6.41 -8.53
N TYR A 19 4.29 -7.01 -8.64
CA TYR A 19 3.88 -8.12 -7.81
C TYR A 19 3.79 -9.38 -8.67
N GLN A 20 4.36 -10.47 -8.20
CA GLN A 20 4.44 -11.73 -8.93
C GLN A 20 3.80 -12.84 -8.11
N LEU A 21 2.73 -13.40 -8.63
CA LEU A 21 2.07 -14.54 -8.04
C LEU A 21 2.86 -15.81 -8.33
N VAL A 22 3.20 -16.55 -7.30
CA VAL A 22 3.74 -17.90 -7.47
C VAL A 22 2.61 -18.82 -7.94
N ASN A 23 2.88 -19.64 -8.94
CA ASN A 23 1.87 -20.50 -9.55
C ASN A 23 1.36 -21.58 -8.58
N PRO A 24 0.10 -21.52 -8.12
CA PRO A 24 -0.48 -22.50 -7.21
C PRO A 24 -1.02 -23.76 -7.91
N LEU A 25 -0.92 -23.83 -9.25
CA LEU A 25 -1.59 -24.82 -10.05
C LEU A 25 -0.67 -25.98 -10.41
N ALA A 26 -1.17 -27.19 -10.30
CA ALA A 26 -0.58 -28.37 -10.92
C ALA A 26 -1.34 -28.66 -12.22
N ARG A 27 -0.63 -28.59 -13.33
CA ARG A 27 -1.13 -28.93 -14.67
C ARG A 27 -0.41 -30.17 -15.15
N SER A 28 -1.17 -31.19 -15.54
CA SER A 28 -0.65 -32.40 -16.16
C SER A 28 -1.19 -32.48 -17.57
N GLU A 29 -0.30 -32.62 -18.54
CA GLU A 29 -0.66 -32.83 -19.92
C GLU A 29 -0.93 -34.33 -20.15
N LEU A 30 -2.08 -34.61 -20.77
CA LEU A 30 -2.51 -35.97 -21.11
C LEU A 30 -2.27 -36.18 -22.61
N GLN A 31 -1.90 -37.39 -22.98
CA GLN A 31 -1.69 -37.81 -24.39
C GLN A 31 -2.97 -37.62 -25.24
N SER A 32 -4.16 -37.51 -24.60
CA SER A 32 -5.45 -37.21 -25.23
C SER A 32 -5.64 -35.75 -25.65
N GLY A 33 -4.63 -34.88 -25.49
CA GLY A 33 -4.67 -33.46 -25.86
C GLY A 33 -5.36 -32.53 -24.85
N ARG A 34 -6.02 -33.05 -23.81
CA ARG A 34 -6.61 -32.23 -22.73
C ARG A 34 -5.71 -32.24 -21.51
N ALA A 35 -5.36 -31.06 -21.01
CA ALA A 35 -4.63 -30.93 -19.76
C ALA A 35 -5.57 -31.03 -18.55
N ARG A 36 -5.17 -31.78 -17.53
CA ARG A 36 -5.83 -31.76 -16.22
C ARG A 36 -5.15 -30.72 -15.34
N GLN A 37 -5.95 -29.78 -14.82
CA GLN A 37 -5.45 -28.72 -13.97
C GLN A 37 -6.17 -28.75 -12.62
N ARG A 38 -5.39 -28.62 -11.53
CA ARG A 38 -5.91 -28.53 -10.17
C ARG A 38 -5.09 -27.58 -9.34
N ARG A 39 -5.69 -26.96 -8.34
CA ARG A 39 -4.96 -26.20 -7.32
C ARG A 39 -4.14 -27.15 -6.46
N ARG A 40 -2.84 -26.93 -6.37
CA ARG A 40 -1.91 -27.75 -5.57
C ARG A 40 -1.72 -27.19 -4.16
N PHE A 41 -1.66 -25.85 -4.05
CA PHE A 41 -1.43 -25.17 -2.79
C PHE A 41 -2.59 -24.23 -2.49
N SER A 42 -3.08 -24.26 -1.25
CA SER A 42 -4.12 -23.35 -0.76
C SER A 42 -3.54 -22.00 -0.37
N TYR A 43 -2.30 -21.98 0.06
CA TYR A 43 -1.56 -20.80 0.45
C TYR A 43 -0.28 -20.70 -0.37
N VAL A 44 -0.06 -19.54 -0.97
CA VAL A 44 1.11 -19.27 -1.82
C VAL A 44 1.58 -17.86 -1.52
N PRO A 45 2.86 -17.69 -1.18
CA PRO A 45 3.42 -16.35 -1.00
C PRO A 45 3.38 -15.56 -2.30
N GLU A 46 3.44 -14.25 -2.20
CA GLU A 46 3.53 -13.35 -3.34
C GLU A 46 4.91 -12.73 -3.37
N GLY A 47 5.53 -12.67 -4.55
CA GLY A 47 6.78 -11.95 -4.77
C GLY A 47 6.50 -10.48 -5.07
N ALA A 48 7.29 -9.59 -4.51
CA ALA A 48 7.25 -8.16 -4.82
C ALA A 48 8.65 -7.65 -5.19
N GLN A 49 8.76 -7.01 -6.34
CA GLN A 49 9.96 -6.28 -6.71
C GLN A 49 9.78 -4.81 -6.33
N ILE A 50 10.75 -4.27 -5.58
CA ILE A 50 10.68 -2.92 -5.05
C ILE A 50 11.99 -2.20 -5.31
N SER A 51 11.86 -0.90 -5.60
CA SER A 51 12.98 0.01 -5.76
C SER A 51 12.89 1.14 -4.76
N TRP A 52 14.01 1.54 -4.20
CA TRP A 52 14.12 2.70 -3.30
C TRP A 52 15.13 3.68 -3.85
N LEU A 53 14.92 4.95 -3.51
CA LEU A 53 15.85 6.02 -3.81
C LEU A 53 16.25 6.69 -2.50
N PHE A 54 17.53 6.63 -2.17
CA PHE A 54 18.09 7.09 -0.92
C PHE A 54 19.09 8.23 -1.15
N ASN A 55 19.23 9.11 -0.19
CA ASN A 55 20.41 9.93 -0.09
C ASN A 55 21.59 9.14 0.52
N SER A 56 22.80 9.72 0.56
CA SER A 56 23.99 9.01 1.05
C SER A 56 23.88 8.58 2.52
N ALA A 57 23.18 9.33 3.38
CA ALA A 57 22.97 8.98 4.78
C ALA A 57 21.96 7.83 4.91
N GLN A 58 20.83 7.93 4.19
CA GLN A 58 19.78 6.90 4.16
C GLN A 58 20.29 5.59 3.59
N SER A 59 21.10 5.62 2.53
CA SER A 59 21.72 4.42 1.95
C SER A 59 22.58 3.68 2.98
N ARG A 60 23.38 4.41 3.75
CA ARG A 60 24.18 3.81 4.84
C ARG A 60 23.31 3.24 5.95
N ALA A 61 22.25 3.95 6.34
CA ALA A 61 21.30 3.48 7.34
C ALA A 61 20.57 2.21 6.89
N PHE A 62 20.14 2.16 5.62
CA PHE A 62 19.53 0.97 5.05
C PHE A 62 20.46 -0.24 5.07
N ILE A 63 21.72 -0.08 4.67
CA ILE A 63 22.71 -1.17 4.67
C ILE A 63 22.94 -1.69 6.10
N ALA A 64 23.08 -0.78 7.09
CA ALA A 64 23.27 -1.14 8.48
C ALA A 64 22.04 -1.88 9.04
N TRP A 65 20.84 -1.38 8.77
CA TRP A 65 19.59 -2.01 9.17
C TRP A 65 19.41 -3.41 8.55
N TRP A 66 19.70 -3.56 7.25
CA TRP A 66 19.59 -4.83 6.55
C TRP A 66 20.54 -5.89 7.13
N ARG A 67 21.79 -5.47 7.44
CA ARG A 67 22.81 -6.37 8.00
C ARG A 67 22.51 -6.70 9.46
N ASP A 68 22.26 -5.69 10.29
CA ASP A 68 22.27 -5.86 11.75
C ASP A 68 20.89 -6.26 12.28
N ALA A 69 19.81 -5.59 11.82
CA ALA A 69 18.47 -5.86 12.28
C ALA A 69 17.82 -7.06 11.58
N LEU A 70 18.06 -7.23 10.27
CA LEU A 70 17.48 -8.33 9.50
C LEU A 70 18.41 -9.54 9.37
N VAL A 71 19.60 -9.49 9.98
CA VAL A 71 20.61 -10.57 9.89
C VAL A 71 20.82 -10.97 8.43
N ASP A 72 21.36 -10.03 7.65
CA ASP A 72 21.58 -10.14 6.21
C ASP A 72 20.29 -10.47 5.42
N GLY A 73 19.17 -9.87 5.83
CA GLY A 73 17.89 -10.02 5.15
C GLY A 73 17.14 -11.33 5.37
N SER A 74 17.59 -12.15 6.33
CA SER A 74 17.00 -13.48 6.59
C SER A 74 15.71 -13.43 7.41
N LEU A 75 15.47 -12.35 8.16
CA LEU A 75 14.33 -12.22 9.06
C LEU A 75 13.13 -11.58 8.37
N TRP A 76 11.94 -11.89 8.90
CA TRP A 76 10.70 -11.25 8.51
C TRP A 76 10.60 -9.86 9.13
N PHE A 77 10.10 -8.90 8.35
CA PHE A 77 9.88 -7.53 8.79
C PHE A 77 8.57 -6.98 8.21
N GLU A 78 8.06 -5.92 8.80
CA GLU A 78 6.90 -5.21 8.32
C GLU A 78 7.35 -4.03 7.45
N CYS A 79 6.78 -3.93 6.24
CA CYS A 79 7.12 -2.89 5.28
C CYS A 79 5.84 -2.28 4.70
N PRO A 80 5.73 -0.95 4.66
CA PRO A 80 4.61 -0.27 4.02
C PRO A 80 4.72 -0.40 2.50
N LEU A 81 3.83 -1.18 1.92
CA LEU A 81 3.72 -1.39 0.48
C LEU A 81 2.39 -0.87 -0.03
N ASP A 82 2.44 -0.21 -1.19
CA ASP A 82 1.23 0.23 -1.88
C ASP A 82 0.77 -0.86 -2.84
N HIS A 83 -0.47 -1.27 -2.69
CA HIS A 83 -1.09 -2.26 -3.56
C HIS A 83 -2.29 -1.65 -4.31
N PRO A 84 -2.48 -2.00 -5.59
CA PRO A 84 -3.60 -1.50 -6.37
C PRO A 84 -4.95 -1.68 -5.67
N GLY A 85 -5.66 -0.59 -5.47
CA GLY A 85 -6.99 -0.57 -4.86
C GLY A 85 -7.04 -0.62 -3.33
N LEU A 86 -5.92 -0.87 -2.65
CA LEU A 86 -5.85 -0.94 -1.18
C LEU A 86 -4.98 0.17 -0.56
N GLY A 87 -4.19 0.88 -1.39
CA GLY A 87 -3.26 1.89 -0.92
C GLY A 87 -2.09 1.32 -0.11
N TYR A 88 -1.45 2.18 0.69
CA TYR A 88 -0.35 1.77 1.56
C TYR A 88 -0.85 1.01 2.78
N GLN A 89 -0.35 -0.21 2.93
CA GLN A 89 -0.57 -1.05 4.11
C GLN A 89 0.74 -1.72 4.52
N ASP A 90 0.83 -2.11 5.78
CA ASP A 90 1.99 -2.82 6.31
C ASP A 90 1.86 -4.31 6.02
N TYR A 91 2.84 -4.83 5.30
CA TYR A 91 2.92 -6.25 4.94
C TYR A 91 4.10 -6.92 5.61
N THR A 92 3.87 -8.12 6.15
CA THR A 92 4.96 -8.96 6.62
C THR A 92 5.69 -9.55 5.42
N CYS A 93 6.95 -9.17 5.24
CA CYS A 93 7.77 -9.59 4.12
C CYS A 93 9.20 -9.98 4.55
N ARG A 94 9.92 -10.61 3.67
CA ARG A 94 11.35 -10.87 3.82
C ARG A 94 12.05 -10.74 2.47
N PHE A 95 13.35 -10.52 2.49
CA PHE A 95 14.15 -10.54 1.28
C PHE A 95 14.29 -11.98 0.74
N THR A 96 14.11 -12.18 -0.56
CA THR A 96 14.35 -13.47 -1.22
C THR A 96 15.81 -13.68 -1.54
N GLY A 97 16.60 -12.62 -1.56
CA GLY A 97 18.03 -12.63 -1.83
C GLY A 97 18.68 -11.32 -1.41
N VAL A 98 19.90 -11.12 -1.86
CA VAL A 98 20.63 -9.90 -1.64
C VAL A 98 20.05 -8.80 -2.54
N TYR A 99 19.90 -7.59 -1.99
CA TYR A 99 19.47 -6.44 -2.77
C TYR A 99 20.52 -6.05 -3.84
N ASN A 100 20.07 -5.45 -4.92
CA ASN A 100 20.92 -4.88 -5.96
C ASN A 100 21.21 -3.40 -5.67
N GLY A 101 22.47 -3.03 -5.73
CA GLY A 101 22.92 -1.66 -5.43
C GLY A 101 23.71 -1.58 -4.12
N PRO A 102 23.88 -0.37 -3.56
CA PRO A 102 23.38 0.92 -4.03
C PRO A 102 24.06 1.41 -5.32
N SER A 103 23.27 1.77 -6.31
CA SER A 103 23.76 2.33 -7.58
C SER A 103 23.57 3.84 -7.59
N ARG A 104 24.60 4.58 -7.97
CA ARG A 104 24.55 6.05 -7.99
C ARG A 104 23.72 6.54 -9.17
N VAL A 105 22.67 7.31 -8.91
CA VAL A 105 21.76 7.87 -9.92
C VAL A 105 21.94 9.38 -10.07
N GLY A 106 22.47 10.04 -9.03
CA GLY A 106 22.65 11.49 -9.01
C GLY A 106 23.79 11.92 -8.08
N PRO A 107 23.97 13.23 -7.85
CA PRO A 107 25.03 13.76 -6.98
C PRO A 107 25.00 13.16 -5.57
N ASP A 108 23.79 13.04 -4.98
CA ASP A 108 23.56 12.47 -3.65
C ASP A 108 22.36 11.50 -3.66
N LEU A 109 22.12 10.82 -4.78
CA LEU A 109 21.02 9.89 -4.93
C LEU A 109 21.52 8.50 -5.29
N TRP A 110 21.02 7.51 -4.53
CA TRP A 110 21.39 6.12 -4.64
C TRP A 110 20.15 5.26 -4.81
N SER A 111 20.13 4.45 -5.83
CA SER A 111 19.05 3.49 -6.10
C SER A 111 19.42 2.11 -5.54
N VAL A 112 18.46 1.52 -4.86
CA VAL A 112 18.53 0.14 -4.36
C VAL A 112 17.28 -0.59 -4.85
N THR A 113 17.45 -1.81 -5.37
CA THR A 113 16.35 -2.66 -5.79
C THR A 113 16.43 -4.02 -5.09
N ALA A 114 15.29 -4.56 -4.70
CA ALA A 114 15.24 -5.88 -4.09
C ALA A 114 13.95 -6.62 -4.44
N GLU A 115 14.03 -7.94 -4.31
CA GLU A 115 12.89 -8.83 -4.37
C GLU A 115 12.52 -9.24 -2.95
N LEU A 116 11.24 -9.06 -2.63
CA LEU A 116 10.64 -9.43 -1.35
C LEU A 116 9.66 -10.57 -1.56
N GLU A 117 9.57 -11.44 -0.59
CA GLU A 117 8.50 -12.43 -0.44
C GLU A 117 7.51 -11.92 0.60
N LEU A 118 6.26 -11.78 0.21
CA LEU A 118 5.16 -11.41 1.09
C LEU A 118 4.60 -12.67 1.74
N LYS A 119 4.44 -12.63 3.05
CA LYS A 119 3.90 -13.75 3.81
C LYS A 119 2.46 -14.04 3.41
N GLU A 120 1.68 -13.02 3.18
CA GLU A 120 0.28 -13.12 2.81
C GLU A 120 0.06 -12.54 1.41
N ARG A 121 -0.83 -13.19 0.66
CA ARG A 121 -1.25 -12.65 -0.63
C ARG A 121 -2.05 -11.39 -0.41
N VAL A 122 -1.68 -10.34 -1.12
CA VAL A 122 -2.42 -9.10 -1.14
C VAL A 122 -3.65 -9.28 -2.03
N SER A 123 -4.79 -9.50 -1.42
CA SER A 123 -6.05 -9.66 -2.14
C SER A 123 -7.21 -9.23 -1.25
N MET A 124 -8.33 -8.89 -1.88
CA MET A 124 -9.59 -8.71 -1.16
C MET A 124 -9.94 -9.98 -0.37
N PRO A 125 -10.71 -9.86 0.73
CA PRO A 125 -11.18 -11.01 1.47
C PRO A 125 -11.87 -12.03 0.56
N PRO A 126 -11.83 -13.35 0.90
CA PRO A 126 -12.46 -14.38 0.11
C PRO A 126 -13.97 -14.10 -0.09
N GLY A 127 -14.47 -14.32 -1.31
CA GLY A 127 -15.86 -14.08 -1.68
C GLY A 127 -16.11 -12.79 -2.46
N TRP A 128 -15.28 -11.76 -2.30
CA TRP A 128 -15.45 -10.50 -3.04
C TRP A 128 -15.27 -10.64 -4.55
N GLY A 129 -14.51 -11.63 -5.00
CA GLY A 129 -14.34 -11.91 -6.43
C GLY A 129 -15.60 -12.41 -7.14
N GLU A 130 -16.65 -12.79 -6.41
CA GLU A 130 -17.94 -13.15 -6.96
C GLU A 130 -18.80 -11.92 -7.29
N PHE A 131 -18.42 -10.75 -6.78
CA PHE A 131 -19.14 -9.48 -6.92
C PHE A 131 -18.21 -8.38 -7.43
N PRO A 132 -17.62 -8.51 -8.62
CA PRO A 132 -16.64 -7.57 -9.14
C PRO A 132 -17.19 -6.16 -9.32
N GLU A 133 -18.49 -6.02 -9.62
CA GLU A 133 -19.17 -4.73 -9.75
C GLU A 133 -19.09 -3.89 -8.49
N PHE A 134 -19.22 -4.48 -7.29
CA PHE A 134 -19.09 -3.73 -6.04
C PHE A 134 -17.67 -3.20 -5.81
N ILE A 135 -16.66 -3.90 -6.31
CA ILE A 135 -15.27 -3.45 -6.21
C ILE A 135 -15.00 -2.32 -7.20
N ILE A 136 -15.48 -2.48 -8.44
CA ILE A 136 -15.26 -1.51 -9.53
C ILE A 136 -16.03 -0.22 -9.25
N ASP A 137 -17.27 -0.33 -8.79
CA ASP A 137 -18.18 0.78 -8.60
C ASP A 137 -18.11 1.40 -7.19
N ALA A 138 -17.25 0.89 -6.31
CA ALA A 138 -17.07 1.43 -4.95
C ALA A 138 -16.74 2.94 -4.96
N SER A 139 -15.94 3.38 -5.92
CA SER A 139 -15.60 4.79 -6.09
C SER A 139 -16.79 5.65 -6.55
N ILE A 140 -17.71 5.07 -7.33
CA ILE A 140 -18.92 5.75 -7.80
C ILE A 140 -19.88 5.96 -6.63
N LEU A 141 -20.02 4.98 -5.74
CA LEU A 141 -20.82 5.08 -4.54
C LEU A 141 -20.27 6.17 -3.61
N ASP A 142 -18.95 6.17 -3.37
CA ASP A 142 -18.29 7.19 -2.55
C ASP A 142 -18.45 8.58 -3.16
N PHE A 143 -18.28 8.71 -4.47
CA PHE A 143 -18.50 9.96 -5.19
C PHE A 143 -19.97 10.43 -5.11
N ALA A 144 -20.94 9.52 -5.25
CA ALA A 144 -22.36 9.84 -5.15
C ALA A 144 -22.74 10.30 -3.74
N MET A 145 -22.27 9.58 -2.72
CA MET A 145 -22.51 9.95 -1.31
C MET A 145 -21.88 11.29 -0.97
N ASN A 146 -20.64 11.53 -1.38
CA ASN A 146 -19.96 12.80 -1.10
C ASN A 146 -20.52 13.97 -1.92
N ARG A 147 -21.12 13.71 -3.08
CA ARG A 147 -21.78 14.74 -3.89
C ARG A 147 -23.09 15.22 -3.30
N GLU A 148 -23.86 14.32 -2.71
CA GLU A 148 -25.17 14.57 -2.10
C GLU A 148 -25.05 15.04 -0.64
N TRP A 149 -23.84 14.94 -0.04
CA TRP A 149 -23.64 15.39 1.34
C TRP A 149 -23.85 16.90 1.41
N PRO A 150 -24.74 17.38 2.29
CA PRO A 150 -24.98 18.81 2.40
C PRO A 150 -23.66 19.52 2.74
N LYS A 151 -23.23 20.41 1.87
CA LYS A 151 -22.11 21.29 2.18
C LYS A 151 -22.50 22.07 3.42
N TRP A 152 -21.61 22.13 4.39
CA TRP A 152 -21.79 23.00 5.54
C TRP A 152 -22.01 24.41 5.03
N ILE A 153 -23.23 24.88 5.14
CA ILE A 153 -23.56 26.27 4.88
C ILE A 153 -23.65 26.92 6.27
N ASN A 154 -22.67 27.73 6.58
CA ASN A 154 -22.74 28.55 7.80
C ASN A 154 -23.87 29.51 7.67
N TYR A 155 -24.96 29.25 8.35
CA TYR A 155 -26.07 30.20 8.44
C TYR A 155 -25.77 31.21 9.53
N THR A 156 -25.83 32.50 9.17
CA THR A 156 -25.81 33.56 10.14
C THR A 156 -27.14 33.56 10.89
N LEU A 157 -27.08 33.48 12.21
CA LEU A 157 -28.29 33.53 13.03
C LEU A 157 -28.85 34.95 13.00
N THR A 158 -30.13 35.05 12.68
CA THR A 158 -30.85 36.32 12.66
C THR A 158 -32.07 36.28 13.58
N THR A 159 -32.45 37.41 14.14
CA THR A 159 -33.72 37.56 14.86
C THR A 159 -34.90 37.46 13.88
N GLU A 160 -36.13 37.33 14.41
CA GLU A 160 -37.36 37.30 13.63
C GLU A 160 -37.53 38.57 12.77
N ASP A 161 -36.98 39.71 13.23
CA ASP A 161 -36.97 40.99 12.53
C ASP A 161 -35.81 41.13 11.51
N GLY A 162 -34.99 40.08 11.31
CA GLY A 162 -33.90 40.05 10.32
C GLY A 162 -32.57 40.65 10.79
N PHE A 163 -32.41 40.98 12.07
CA PHE A 163 -31.14 41.49 12.58
C PHE A 163 -30.20 40.33 12.89
N VAL A 164 -28.92 40.48 12.47
CA VAL A 164 -27.86 39.48 12.74
C VAL A 164 -27.56 39.46 14.24
N LEU A 165 -27.60 38.25 14.83
CA LEU A 165 -27.18 38.06 16.20
C LEU A 165 -25.65 38.10 16.27
N THR A 166 -25.13 38.95 17.15
CA THR A 166 -23.68 39.11 17.36
C THR A 166 -23.32 38.80 18.80
N THR A 167 -22.05 38.37 19.00
CA THR A 167 -21.46 38.27 20.34
C THR A 167 -21.26 39.68 20.94
N GLU A 168 -20.93 39.76 22.24
CA GLU A 168 -20.57 41.03 22.91
C GLU A 168 -19.39 41.73 22.22
N ASP A 169 -18.52 41.00 21.54
CA ASP A 169 -17.36 41.50 20.78
C ASP A 169 -17.73 41.86 19.32
N GLY A 170 -19.00 41.78 18.93
CA GLY A 170 -19.48 42.19 17.60
C GLY A 170 -19.33 41.15 16.47
N PHE A 171 -18.96 39.89 16.78
CA PHE A 171 -18.88 38.82 15.77
C PHE A 171 -20.26 38.19 15.52
N ALA A 172 -20.60 37.98 14.26
CA ALA A 172 -21.85 37.31 13.88
C ALA A 172 -21.87 35.86 14.37
N LEU A 173 -22.95 35.43 15.01
CA LEU A 173 -23.17 34.06 15.40
C LEU A 173 -23.56 33.25 14.16
N THR A 174 -22.82 32.19 13.90
CA THR A 174 -23.05 31.23 12.81
C THR A 174 -23.31 29.84 13.37
N THR A 175 -24.05 29.04 12.65
CA THR A 175 -24.18 27.60 12.98
C THR A 175 -22.93 26.89 12.48
N GLU A 176 -22.19 26.24 13.39
CA GLU A 176 -21.16 25.24 13.05
C GLU A 176 -21.77 23.89 12.70
#